data_c64dd7feddcbb55a5d01f06647f62ad5
#
_entry.id   c64dd7feddcbb55a5d01f06647f62ad5
#
_cell.length_a   1.000
_cell.length_b   1.000
_cell.length_c   1.000
_cell.angle_alpha   90.00
_cell.angle_beta   90.00
_cell.angle_gamma   90.00
#
_symmetry.space_group_name_H-M   'P 1'
#
loop_
_entity.id
_entity.type
_entity.pdbx_description
1 polymer ?
#
loop_
_entity_poly.entity_id
_entity_poly.type
_entity_poly.pdbx_seq_one_letter_code
_entity_poly.pdbx_strand_id
1 'polypeptide(L)'
;QDKGTAAFKGCPDSDGEGSVELDDNCKNEKGLSQFNGCRVGDGDGIMDKEDRCPKERGELALKGCPDSDGDGTADIDDRCPDKRGIKANGGCPVLDDVERKKIVEKINYAAKSIQFESGSDVIKASSYSTLDNIVSIMTLYPTTAWSIEGHTDDQGDDKMNQELSDKLSKEIKNLK
;
A
#
# COMPACT_ATOMS: atom_id res chain seq x y z
N GLN A 1 -0.29 44.55 -20.83
CA GLN A 1 -1.65 44.10 -21.21
C GLN A 1 -1.51 43.31 -22.49
N ASP A 2 -1.59 42.02 -22.41
CA ASP A 2 -1.57 41.14 -23.56
C ASP A 2 -2.85 41.37 -24.35
N LYS A 3 -2.66 41.80 -25.62
CA LYS A 3 -3.77 42.05 -26.52
C LYS A 3 -4.25 40.70 -27.07
N GLY A 4 -5.45 40.31 -26.73
CA GLY A 4 -6.09 39.12 -27.29
C GLY A 4 -6.36 39.25 -28.80
N THR A 5 -6.65 38.14 -29.44
CA THR A 5 -6.93 38.07 -30.90
C THR A 5 -8.34 38.53 -31.25
N ALA A 6 -8.56 38.87 -32.51
CA ALA A 6 -9.91 39.22 -33.02
C ALA A 6 -10.91 38.07 -32.87
N ALA A 7 -10.46 36.83 -32.92
CA ALA A 7 -11.28 35.63 -32.70
C ALA A 7 -11.91 35.60 -31.31
N PHE A 8 -11.21 36.12 -30.31
CA PHE A 8 -11.65 36.20 -28.93
C PHE A 8 -12.12 37.58 -28.49
N LYS A 9 -12.51 38.43 -29.47
CA LYS A 9 -13.00 39.79 -29.24
C LYS A 9 -12.03 40.67 -28.43
N GLY A 10 -10.74 40.40 -28.55
CA GLY A 10 -9.69 41.11 -27.82
C GLY A 10 -9.37 40.58 -26.43
N CYS A 11 -9.97 39.45 -26.00
CA CYS A 11 -9.57 38.78 -24.76
C CYS A 11 -8.30 37.96 -24.99
N PRO A 12 -7.36 37.90 -24.01
CA PRO A 12 -6.17 37.10 -24.11
C PRO A 12 -6.48 35.60 -23.93
N ASP A 13 -5.62 34.75 -24.49
CA ASP A 13 -5.56 33.32 -24.36
C ASP A 13 -4.06 33.03 -24.21
N SER A 14 -3.60 32.89 -22.96
CA SER A 14 -2.17 32.91 -22.64
C SER A 14 -1.45 31.59 -22.97
N ASP A 15 -2.14 30.47 -22.92
CA ASP A 15 -1.57 29.17 -23.24
C ASP A 15 -1.91 28.68 -24.66
N GLY A 16 -2.85 29.38 -25.34
CA GLY A 16 -3.18 29.09 -26.71
C GLY A 16 -3.97 27.81 -26.90
N GLU A 17 -4.84 27.47 -25.95
CA GLU A 17 -5.74 26.32 -26.04
C GLU A 17 -7.04 26.56 -26.74
N GLY A 18 -7.45 27.84 -26.88
CA GLY A 18 -8.70 28.28 -27.48
C GLY A 18 -9.76 28.70 -26.48
N SER A 19 -9.46 28.74 -25.20
CA SER A 19 -10.29 29.35 -24.14
C SER A 19 -9.74 30.73 -23.77
N VAL A 20 -10.63 31.67 -23.48
CA VAL A 20 -10.19 33.02 -23.06
C VAL A 20 -9.93 33.00 -21.54
N GLU A 21 -9.01 33.85 -21.08
CA GLU A 21 -8.61 34.01 -19.68
C GLU A 21 -9.77 34.18 -18.68
N LEU A 22 -10.91 34.68 -19.14
CA LEU A 22 -12.10 34.87 -18.31
C LEU A 22 -12.83 33.57 -18.02
N ASP A 23 -12.76 32.62 -18.96
CA ASP A 23 -13.44 31.32 -18.90
C ASP A 23 -12.43 30.17 -18.57
N ASP A 24 -11.14 30.53 -18.45
CA ASP A 24 -10.06 29.60 -18.19
C ASP A 24 -9.64 29.61 -16.70
N ASN A 25 -9.77 28.48 -16.06
CA ASN A 25 -9.32 28.26 -14.68
C ASN A 25 -7.85 27.82 -14.56
N CYS A 26 -7.22 27.44 -15.69
CA CYS A 26 -5.84 26.93 -15.76
C CYS A 26 -4.96 27.69 -16.76
N LYS A 27 -5.04 29.01 -16.80
CA LYS A 27 -4.53 30.03 -17.74
C LYS A 27 -3.10 29.85 -18.28
N ASN A 28 -2.29 29.00 -17.73
CA ASN A 28 -0.90 28.77 -18.12
C ASN A 28 -0.64 27.33 -18.55
N GLU A 29 -1.66 26.49 -18.59
CA GLU A 29 -1.55 25.07 -18.93
C GLU A 29 -2.68 24.67 -19.87
N LYS A 30 -2.33 24.25 -21.08
CA LYS A 30 -3.32 23.80 -22.07
C LYS A 30 -4.17 22.66 -21.55
N GLY A 31 -5.46 22.85 -21.52
CA GLY A 31 -6.45 21.87 -21.13
C GLY A 31 -7.60 21.74 -22.12
N LEU A 32 -8.78 21.45 -21.64
CA LEU A 32 -9.97 21.25 -22.43
C LEU A 32 -11.06 22.23 -22.03
N SER A 33 -11.72 22.85 -23.02
CA SER A 33 -12.79 23.82 -22.78
C SER A 33 -13.93 23.27 -21.91
N GLN A 34 -14.24 21.97 -22.02
CA GLN A 34 -15.23 21.29 -21.18
C GLN A 34 -14.85 21.23 -19.69
N PHE A 35 -13.57 21.44 -19.36
CA PHE A 35 -13.05 21.53 -18.01
C PHE A 35 -12.54 22.94 -17.68
N ASN A 36 -13.15 23.94 -18.31
CA ASN A 36 -12.79 25.36 -18.16
C ASN A 36 -11.27 25.59 -18.29
N GLY A 37 -10.70 25.09 -19.39
CA GLY A 37 -9.28 25.24 -19.68
C GLY A 37 -8.33 24.37 -18.86
N CYS A 38 -8.82 23.48 -18.02
CA CYS A 38 -7.96 22.63 -17.22
C CYS A 38 -7.70 21.27 -17.87
N ARG A 39 -6.55 20.70 -17.57
CA ARG A 39 -6.12 19.39 -18.06
C ARG A 39 -6.75 18.25 -17.26
N VAL A 40 -7.01 17.14 -17.97
CA VAL A 40 -7.35 15.81 -17.41
C VAL A 40 -6.39 14.82 -18.03
N GLY A 41 -5.31 14.50 -17.31
CA GLY A 41 -4.14 13.80 -17.84
C GLY A 41 -4.37 12.35 -18.20
N ASP A 42 -5.18 11.65 -17.42
CA ASP A 42 -5.48 10.22 -17.57
C ASP A 42 -6.86 9.96 -18.20
N GLY A 43 -7.67 11.00 -18.32
CA GLY A 43 -8.98 10.93 -18.96
C GLY A 43 -10.09 10.32 -18.09
N ASP A 44 -9.99 10.40 -16.78
CA ASP A 44 -11.03 9.94 -15.84
C ASP A 44 -12.15 10.99 -15.63
N GLY A 45 -11.93 12.21 -16.06
CA GLY A 45 -12.88 13.32 -15.97
C GLY A 45 -12.64 14.24 -14.79
N ILE A 46 -11.55 14.06 -14.06
CA ILE A 46 -11.13 14.91 -12.94
C ILE A 46 -9.95 15.76 -13.40
N MET A 47 -9.97 17.03 -13.08
CA MET A 47 -8.89 17.94 -13.47
C MET A 47 -7.61 17.62 -12.68
N ASP A 48 -6.44 17.61 -13.35
CA ASP A 48 -5.15 17.27 -12.75
C ASP A 48 -4.88 17.99 -11.41
N LYS A 49 -5.36 19.23 -11.26
CA LYS A 49 -5.20 20.03 -10.03
C LYS A 49 -6.07 19.55 -8.86
N GLU A 50 -7.14 18.82 -9.14
CA GLU A 50 -8.10 18.27 -8.15
C GLU A 50 -7.91 16.77 -7.96
N ASP A 51 -7.15 16.17 -8.89
CA ASP A 51 -6.85 14.75 -8.94
C ASP A 51 -5.62 14.43 -8.09
N ARG A 52 -5.75 13.45 -7.20
CA ARG A 52 -4.64 12.94 -6.40
C ARG A 52 -3.73 11.99 -7.19
N CYS A 53 -4.26 11.40 -8.27
CA CYS A 53 -3.58 10.42 -9.11
C CYS A 53 -3.63 10.80 -10.60
N PRO A 54 -3.15 11.99 -11.04
CA PRO A 54 -3.41 12.57 -12.34
C PRO A 54 -2.78 11.83 -13.54
N LYS A 55 -2.23 10.65 -13.31
CA LYS A 55 -1.62 9.77 -14.33
C LYS A 55 -2.27 8.39 -14.38
N GLU A 56 -3.18 8.11 -13.47
CA GLU A 56 -3.82 6.79 -13.30
C GLU A 56 -5.31 6.99 -13.10
N ARG A 57 -6.10 6.54 -14.07
CA ARG A 57 -7.56 6.73 -14.04
C ARG A 57 -8.15 6.13 -12.77
N GLY A 58 -8.97 6.93 -12.09
CA GLY A 58 -9.60 6.51 -10.86
C GLY A 58 -11.04 6.96 -10.71
N GLU A 59 -11.56 6.88 -9.52
CA GLU A 59 -12.93 7.21 -9.19
C GLU A 59 -13.06 8.60 -8.58
N LEU A 60 -14.13 9.30 -8.93
CA LEU A 60 -14.44 10.62 -8.36
C LEU A 60 -14.56 10.57 -6.83
N ALA A 61 -15.12 9.46 -6.28
CA ALA A 61 -15.25 9.22 -4.84
C ALA A 61 -13.90 9.13 -4.13
N LEU A 62 -12.84 8.73 -4.85
CA LEU A 62 -11.47 8.58 -4.37
C LEU A 62 -10.55 9.68 -4.90
N LYS A 63 -11.14 10.79 -5.40
CA LYS A 63 -10.42 11.95 -5.91
C LYS A 63 -9.44 11.60 -7.03
N GLY A 64 -9.89 10.80 -7.99
CA GLY A 64 -9.12 10.42 -9.16
C GLY A 64 -8.15 9.26 -8.95
N CYS A 65 -8.14 8.65 -7.78
CA CYS A 65 -7.27 7.49 -7.57
C CYS A 65 -7.99 6.15 -7.87
N PRO A 66 -7.27 5.16 -8.41
CA PRO A 66 -7.78 3.81 -8.58
C PRO A 66 -8.01 3.10 -7.25
N ASP A 67 -8.88 2.08 -7.30
CA ASP A 67 -9.18 1.14 -6.22
C ASP A 67 -9.23 -0.25 -6.85
N SER A 68 -8.12 -0.97 -6.78
CA SER A 68 -7.91 -2.21 -7.55
C SER A 68 -8.76 -3.36 -7.06
N ASP A 69 -9.08 -3.43 -5.77
CA ASP A 69 -9.90 -4.51 -5.21
C ASP A 69 -11.35 -4.11 -4.92
N GLY A 70 -11.65 -2.81 -5.00
CA GLY A 70 -12.99 -2.26 -4.87
C GLY A 70 -13.52 -2.26 -3.43
N ASP A 71 -12.67 -2.03 -2.44
CA ASP A 71 -13.06 -1.96 -1.02
C ASP A 71 -13.43 -0.55 -0.55
N GLY A 72 -13.19 0.46 -1.39
CA GLY A 72 -13.45 1.88 -1.11
C GLY A 72 -12.25 2.61 -0.52
N THR A 73 -11.07 1.98 -0.52
CA THR A 73 -9.79 2.61 -0.19
C THR A 73 -8.98 2.77 -1.47
N ALA A 74 -8.48 3.96 -1.75
CA ALA A 74 -7.65 4.17 -2.93
C ALA A 74 -6.32 3.41 -2.81
N ASP A 75 -5.79 2.85 -3.91
CA ASP A 75 -4.55 2.06 -3.92
C ASP A 75 -3.38 2.78 -3.24
N ILE A 76 -3.29 4.11 -3.39
CA ILE A 76 -2.24 4.92 -2.77
C ILE A 76 -2.35 5.01 -1.24
N ASP A 77 -3.55 4.79 -0.69
CA ASP A 77 -3.84 4.78 0.74
C ASP A 77 -4.02 3.37 1.28
N ASP A 78 -4.06 2.37 0.38
CA ASP A 78 -4.32 0.99 0.69
C ASP A 78 -3.01 0.21 0.90
N ARG A 79 -2.93 -0.48 2.03
CA ARG A 79 -1.80 -1.34 2.37
C ARG A 79 -1.93 -2.75 1.78
N CYS A 80 -3.12 -3.09 1.30
CA CYS A 80 -3.47 -4.39 0.71
C CYS A 80 -4.24 -4.23 -0.61
N PRO A 81 -3.74 -3.48 -1.62
CA PRO A 81 -4.50 -3.02 -2.78
C PRO A 81 -5.08 -4.13 -3.67
N ASP A 82 -4.68 -5.38 -3.46
CA ASP A 82 -5.17 -6.55 -4.18
C ASP A 82 -6.16 -7.39 -3.37
N LYS A 83 -6.54 -6.96 -2.16
CA LYS A 83 -7.35 -7.75 -1.22
C LYS A 83 -8.30 -6.89 -0.41
N ARG A 84 -9.58 -6.97 -0.75
CA ARG A 84 -10.66 -6.26 -0.06
C ARG A 84 -10.55 -6.31 1.45
N GLY A 85 -10.54 -5.16 2.07
CA GLY A 85 -10.49 -5.01 3.50
C GLY A 85 -11.44 -3.95 4.02
N ILE A 86 -11.03 -3.20 5.00
CA ILE A 86 -11.79 -2.08 5.54
C ILE A 86 -10.89 -0.85 5.71
N LYS A 87 -11.42 0.31 5.43
CA LYS A 87 -10.69 1.59 5.55
C LYS A 87 -10.11 1.82 6.95
N ALA A 88 -10.80 1.37 8.01
CA ALA A 88 -10.31 1.47 9.39
C ALA A 88 -9.04 0.64 9.65
N ASN A 89 -8.75 -0.35 8.77
CA ASN A 89 -7.55 -1.18 8.79
C ASN A 89 -6.56 -0.83 7.67
N GLY A 90 -6.69 0.38 7.08
CA GLY A 90 -5.84 0.81 5.97
C GLY A 90 -6.02 -0.06 4.73
N GLY A 91 -7.28 -0.39 4.37
CA GLY A 91 -7.64 -1.21 3.22
C GLY A 91 -7.38 -2.72 3.40
N CYS A 92 -6.80 -3.15 4.52
CA CYS A 92 -6.52 -4.57 4.72
C CYS A 92 -7.69 -5.33 5.36
N PRO A 93 -7.83 -6.64 5.07
CA PRO A 93 -8.84 -7.47 5.72
C PRO A 93 -8.64 -7.56 7.24
N VAL A 94 -9.73 -7.77 7.95
CA VAL A 94 -9.74 -8.03 9.41
C VAL A 94 -9.91 -9.52 9.63
N LEU A 95 -9.06 -10.09 10.48
CA LEU A 95 -9.18 -11.48 10.91
C LEU A 95 -10.41 -11.67 11.81
N ASP A 96 -11.38 -12.45 11.33
CA ASP A 96 -12.38 -13.02 12.22
C ASP A 96 -11.78 -14.16 13.08
N ASP A 97 -12.48 -14.59 14.10
CA ASP A 97 -11.97 -15.61 15.03
C ASP A 97 -11.76 -16.99 14.39
N VAL A 98 -12.55 -17.33 13.36
CA VAL A 98 -12.43 -18.61 12.65
C VAL A 98 -11.22 -18.59 11.72
N GLU A 99 -11.06 -17.50 10.99
CA GLU A 99 -9.92 -17.29 10.08
C GLU A 99 -8.61 -17.16 10.87
N ARG A 100 -8.66 -16.46 12.00
CA ARG A 100 -7.52 -16.34 12.94
C ARG A 100 -7.01 -17.72 13.36
N LYS A 101 -7.89 -18.62 13.79
CA LYS A 101 -7.50 -19.99 14.19
C LYS A 101 -6.81 -20.73 13.05
N LYS A 102 -7.38 -20.70 11.84
CA LYS A 102 -6.80 -21.34 10.66
C LYS A 102 -5.41 -20.79 10.31
N ILE A 103 -5.24 -19.47 10.41
CA ILE A 103 -3.97 -18.81 10.10
C ILE A 103 -2.93 -19.14 11.17
N VAL A 104 -3.30 -19.10 12.45
CA VAL A 104 -2.40 -19.49 13.54
C VAL A 104 -1.95 -20.95 13.41
N GLU A 105 -2.86 -21.86 13.07
CA GLU A 105 -2.50 -23.26 12.79
C GLU A 105 -1.54 -23.41 11.62
N LYS A 106 -1.77 -22.65 10.52
CA LYS A 106 -0.87 -22.62 9.37
C LYS A 106 0.53 -22.10 9.73
N ILE A 107 0.58 -20.98 10.44
CA ILE A 107 1.85 -20.38 10.88
C ILE A 107 2.59 -21.34 11.81
N ASN A 108 1.91 -21.92 12.80
CA ASN A 108 2.51 -22.86 13.72
C ASN A 108 3.02 -24.14 13.03
N TYR A 109 2.31 -24.61 12.01
CA TYR A 109 2.76 -25.73 11.20
C TYR A 109 4.04 -25.39 10.42
N ALA A 110 4.03 -24.23 9.74
CA ALA A 110 5.18 -23.75 8.98
C ALA A 110 6.39 -23.47 9.91
N ALA A 111 6.17 -22.88 11.06
CA ALA A 111 7.22 -22.55 12.03
C ALA A 111 7.99 -23.79 12.51
N LYS A 112 7.36 -24.96 12.60
CA LYS A 112 8.02 -26.24 12.94
C LYS A 112 9.07 -26.68 11.92
N SER A 113 9.04 -26.18 10.70
CA SER A 113 10.01 -26.50 9.66
C SER A 113 11.22 -25.55 9.64
N ILE A 114 11.19 -24.50 10.45
CA ILE A 114 12.31 -23.56 10.57
C ILE A 114 13.46 -24.27 11.32
N GLN A 115 14.62 -24.28 10.70
CA GLN A 115 15.82 -24.91 11.23
C GLN A 115 16.92 -23.89 11.45
N PHE A 116 17.71 -24.13 12.47
CA PHE A 116 18.88 -23.35 12.82
C PHE A 116 20.17 -24.15 12.60
N GLU A 117 21.28 -23.46 12.48
CA GLU A 117 22.58 -24.09 12.49
C GLU A 117 22.85 -24.69 13.88
N SER A 118 23.55 -25.83 13.94
CA SER A 118 23.77 -26.54 15.19
C SER A 118 24.51 -25.69 16.23
N GLY A 119 23.91 -25.50 17.40
CA GLY A 119 24.47 -24.69 18.48
C GLY A 119 24.55 -23.20 18.21
N SER A 120 23.72 -22.69 17.28
CA SER A 120 23.73 -21.30 16.79
C SER A 120 22.33 -20.74 16.70
N ASP A 121 22.22 -19.40 16.78
CA ASP A 121 21.03 -18.61 16.51
C ASP A 121 20.85 -18.30 15.02
N VAL A 122 21.74 -18.79 14.16
CA VAL A 122 21.68 -18.55 12.72
C VAL A 122 20.66 -19.47 12.06
N ILE A 123 19.69 -18.87 11.38
CA ILE A 123 18.66 -19.60 10.63
C ILE A 123 19.27 -20.20 9.37
N LYS A 124 19.01 -21.49 9.11
CA LYS A 124 19.44 -22.13 7.88
C LYS A 124 18.80 -21.51 6.65
N ALA A 125 19.57 -21.36 5.58
CA ALA A 125 19.11 -20.79 4.32
C ALA A 125 17.86 -21.50 3.75
N SER A 126 17.71 -22.80 3.98
CA SER A 126 16.52 -23.57 3.60
C SER A 126 15.22 -23.11 4.26
N SER A 127 15.29 -22.37 5.37
CA SER A 127 14.13 -21.90 6.14
C SER A 127 13.65 -20.51 5.72
N TYR A 128 14.43 -19.74 4.94
CA TYR A 128 14.05 -18.37 4.58
C TYR A 128 12.75 -18.31 3.79
N SER A 129 12.51 -19.23 2.84
CA SER A 129 11.25 -19.26 2.10
C SER A 129 10.01 -19.48 2.99
N THR A 130 10.16 -20.25 4.05
CA THR A 130 9.10 -20.45 5.04
C THR A 130 8.87 -19.19 5.86
N LEU A 131 9.94 -18.50 6.24
CA LEU A 131 9.85 -17.22 6.96
C LEU A 131 9.20 -16.14 6.11
N ASP A 132 9.57 -16.03 4.84
CA ASP A 132 8.96 -15.08 3.89
C ASP A 132 7.44 -15.32 3.76
N ASN A 133 7.01 -16.58 3.71
CA ASN A 133 5.60 -16.92 3.70
C ASN A 133 4.88 -16.52 5.00
N ILE A 134 5.51 -16.74 6.16
CA ILE A 134 4.95 -16.33 7.45
C ILE A 134 4.85 -14.80 7.51
N VAL A 135 5.90 -14.08 7.13
CA VAL A 135 5.92 -12.61 7.09
C VAL A 135 4.84 -12.08 6.16
N SER A 136 4.69 -12.68 4.97
CA SER A 136 3.63 -12.30 4.01
C SER A 136 2.24 -12.44 4.62
N ILE A 137 1.97 -13.53 5.36
CA ILE A 137 0.70 -13.70 6.06
C ILE A 137 0.52 -12.63 7.14
N MET A 138 1.55 -12.38 7.96
CA MET A 138 1.47 -11.38 9.04
C MET A 138 1.27 -9.95 8.51
N THR A 139 1.82 -9.64 7.34
CA THR A 139 1.70 -8.32 6.69
C THR A 139 0.28 -8.05 6.19
N LEU A 140 -0.50 -9.09 5.83
CA LEU A 140 -1.90 -8.94 5.45
C LEU A 140 -2.80 -8.49 6.61
N TYR A 141 -2.34 -8.62 7.85
CA TYR A 141 -3.12 -8.31 9.06
C TYR A 141 -2.35 -7.36 9.98
N PRO A 142 -2.09 -6.12 9.52
CA PRO A 142 -1.16 -5.20 10.18
C PRO A 142 -1.62 -4.73 11.55
N THR A 143 -2.91 -4.83 11.87
CA THR A 143 -3.48 -4.48 13.17
C THR A 143 -3.48 -5.65 14.16
N THR A 144 -3.09 -6.85 13.71
CA THR A 144 -3.01 -8.03 14.57
C THR A 144 -1.67 -8.03 15.33
N ALA A 145 -1.74 -8.16 16.65
CA ALA A 145 -0.55 -8.41 17.46
C ALA A 145 -0.15 -9.89 17.37
N TRP A 146 1.08 -10.14 16.99
CA TRP A 146 1.67 -11.48 16.87
C TRP A 146 2.68 -11.70 17.99
N SER A 147 2.55 -12.81 18.71
CA SER A 147 3.58 -13.30 19.63
C SER A 147 4.43 -14.35 18.92
N ILE A 148 5.74 -14.14 18.95
CA ILE A 148 6.72 -15.07 18.35
C ILE A 148 7.56 -15.60 19.49
N GLU A 149 7.51 -16.91 19.67
CA GLU A 149 8.22 -17.62 20.73
C GLU A 149 9.18 -18.62 20.09
N GLY A 150 10.45 -18.54 20.45
CA GLY A 150 11.46 -19.54 20.10
C GLY A 150 11.62 -20.50 21.26
N HIS A 151 11.62 -21.79 20.97
CA HIS A 151 11.87 -22.84 21.95
C HIS A 151 13.10 -23.62 21.52
N THR A 152 14.00 -23.83 22.46
CA THR A 152 15.12 -24.78 22.32
C THR A 152 14.67 -26.16 22.82
N ASP A 153 15.38 -27.20 22.43
CA ASP A 153 15.24 -28.52 23.09
C ASP A 153 15.79 -28.45 24.53
N ASP A 154 15.58 -29.51 25.26
CA ASP A 154 16.06 -29.69 26.64
C ASP A 154 17.56 -30.10 26.73
N GLN A 155 18.28 -30.01 25.61
CA GLN A 155 19.70 -30.24 25.54
C GLN A 155 20.48 -28.95 25.80
N GLY A 156 21.34 -28.94 26.82
CA GLY A 156 22.21 -27.82 27.13
C GLY A 156 21.90 -27.09 28.44
N ASP A 157 22.58 -25.97 28.65
CA ASP A 157 22.39 -25.12 29.83
C ASP A 157 21.15 -24.22 29.66
N ASP A 158 20.28 -24.21 30.68
CA ASP A 158 19.02 -23.45 30.69
C ASP A 158 19.21 -21.96 30.34
N LYS A 159 20.31 -21.35 30.81
CA LYS A 159 20.62 -19.97 30.56
C LYS A 159 21.01 -19.72 29.09
N MET A 160 21.79 -20.61 28.49
CA MET A 160 22.14 -20.54 27.07
C MET A 160 20.90 -20.76 26.21
N ASN A 161 20.03 -21.68 26.59
CA ASN A 161 18.77 -21.94 25.89
C ASN A 161 17.82 -20.72 25.94
N GLN A 162 17.75 -20.02 27.09
CA GLN A 162 16.96 -18.80 27.23
C GLN A 162 17.53 -17.67 26.35
N GLU A 163 18.85 -17.44 26.38
CA GLU A 163 19.50 -16.42 25.53
C GLU A 163 19.31 -16.72 24.04
N LEU A 164 19.34 -17.99 23.65
CA LEU A 164 19.09 -18.41 22.26
C LEU A 164 17.63 -18.15 21.87
N SER A 165 16.66 -18.51 22.70
CA SER A 165 15.24 -18.26 22.50
C SER A 165 14.94 -16.75 22.32
N ASP A 166 15.52 -15.90 23.15
CA ASP A 166 15.37 -14.46 23.09
C ASP A 166 15.95 -13.87 21.79
N LYS A 167 17.12 -14.36 21.35
CA LYS A 167 17.75 -13.97 20.09
C LYS A 167 16.89 -14.39 18.88
N LEU A 168 16.38 -15.62 18.86
CA LEU A 168 15.51 -16.15 17.82
C LEU A 168 14.25 -15.29 17.66
N SER A 169 13.60 -14.97 18.77
CA SER A 169 12.41 -14.11 18.78
C SER A 169 12.70 -12.70 18.25
N LYS A 170 13.90 -12.18 18.50
CA LYS A 170 14.34 -10.87 18.01
C LYS A 170 14.65 -10.90 16.52
N GLU A 171 15.32 -11.95 16.04
CA GLU A 171 15.71 -12.10 14.63
C GLU A 171 14.47 -12.18 13.74
N ILE A 172 13.47 -12.99 14.10
CA ILE A 172 12.19 -13.09 13.36
C ILE A 172 11.43 -11.76 13.37
N LYS A 173 11.50 -10.96 14.45
CA LYS A 173 10.88 -9.62 14.49
C LYS A 173 11.57 -8.62 13.58
N ASN A 174 12.85 -8.78 13.28
CA ASN A 174 13.63 -7.89 12.42
C ASN A 174 13.41 -8.17 10.92
N LEU A 175 12.74 -9.28 10.56
CA LEU A 175 12.37 -9.62 9.18
C LEU A 175 11.09 -8.90 8.69
N LYS A 176 10.54 -7.97 9.49
CA LYS A 176 9.34 -7.16 9.16
C LYS A 176 9.70 -5.91 8.40
#